data_ae365425719a585760d33499502bb092
#
_entry.id   ae365425719a585760d33499502bb092
#
_cell.length_a   1.000
_cell.length_b   1.000
_cell.length_c   1.000
_cell.angle_alpha   90.00
_cell.angle_beta   90.00
_cell.angle_gamma   90.00
#
_symmetry.space_group_name_H-M   'P 1'
#
loop_
_entity.id
_entity.type
_entity.pdbx_description
1 polymer ?
#
loop_
_entity_poly.entity_id
_entity_poly.type
_entity_poly.pdbx_seq_one_letter_code
_entity_poly.pdbx_strand_id
1 'polypeptide(L)'
;YRKIPVGHIEAGLRSRNKYQPFPEEINRRLTSVIAHLHFAPTDEAKTNLLNEGISEDLICVTGNTVIDALLEVAAQDFTFDNDLLNNIKGRMILITAHRRESFGKPFIDICNAILTLAKKYPDITFVYPVHPNPNVRNVVYPMLGNISNILLIEPLEYAPFVHLMKRAYIILTDSGGIQEEAPSLNNPVLILREITERPEAVKAGSAKLVGT
;
A
#
# COMPACT_ATOMS: atom_id res chain seq x y z
N TYR A 1 -19.60 23.94 13.92
CA TYR A 1 -20.45 24.75 14.80
C TYR A 1 -19.95 24.80 16.25
N ARG A 2 -19.26 23.74 16.72
CA ARG A 2 -18.78 23.68 18.11
C ARG A 2 -17.41 24.31 18.32
N LYS A 3 -16.74 24.80 17.26
CA LYS A 3 -15.42 25.44 17.28
C LYS A 3 -14.35 24.60 18.01
N ILE A 4 -14.44 23.27 17.85
CA ILE A 4 -13.44 22.34 18.41
C ILE A 4 -12.21 22.40 17.49
N PRO A 5 -11.00 22.65 18.03
CA PRO A 5 -9.77 22.57 17.26
C PRO A 5 -9.57 21.17 16.66
N VAL A 6 -9.11 21.10 15.42
CA VAL A 6 -8.91 19.85 14.70
C VAL A 6 -7.44 19.71 14.33
N GLY A 7 -6.82 18.60 14.69
CA GLY A 7 -5.50 18.19 14.20
C GLY A 7 -5.64 17.19 13.06
N HIS A 8 -4.99 17.45 11.93
CA HIS A 8 -4.97 16.57 10.75
C HIS A 8 -3.70 15.74 10.75
N ILE A 9 -3.81 14.47 11.07
CA ILE A 9 -2.71 13.49 10.99
C ILE A 9 -2.61 13.00 9.53
N GLU A 10 -1.39 12.73 9.07
CA GLU A 10 -1.09 12.38 7.66
C GLU A 10 -1.44 13.53 6.69
N ALA A 11 -1.23 14.77 7.14
CA ALA A 11 -1.57 15.97 6.38
C ALA A 11 -0.60 16.22 5.22
N GLY A 12 -1.10 16.78 4.12
CA GLY A 12 -0.26 17.29 3.03
C GLY A 12 0.09 16.28 1.93
N LEU A 13 -0.35 15.03 2.01
CA LEU A 13 -0.22 14.10 0.89
C LEU A 13 -1.08 14.56 -0.29
N ARG A 14 -0.48 14.67 -1.49
CA ARG A 14 -1.15 15.16 -2.71
C ARG A 14 -0.74 14.37 -3.94
N SER A 15 -1.72 13.92 -4.69
CA SER A 15 -1.54 13.41 -6.06
C SER A 15 -1.64 14.53 -7.10
N ARG A 16 -2.23 15.66 -6.73
CA ARG A 16 -2.58 16.79 -7.61
C ARG A 16 -3.57 16.44 -8.71
N ASN A 17 -4.15 15.25 -8.68
CA ASN A 17 -5.21 14.80 -9.57
C ASN A 17 -6.48 14.50 -8.74
N LYS A 18 -7.49 15.36 -8.82
CA LYS A 18 -8.73 15.23 -8.02
C LYS A 18 -9.52 13.94 -8.29
N TYR A 19 -9.17 13.22 -9.34
CA TYR A 19 -9.82 11.95 -9.70
C TYR A 19 -8.98 10.72 -9.36
N GLN A 20 -7.71 10.90 -8.86
CA GLN A 20 -6.81 9.80 -8.57
C GLN A 20 -5.90 10.10 -7.36
N PRO A 21 -6.10 9.43 -6.22
CA PRO A 21 -7.24 8.57 -5.89
C PRO A 21 -8.52 9.38 -5.63
N PHE A 22 -9.66 8.83 -6.01
CA PHE A 22 -10.96 9.47 -5.77
C PHE A 22 -11.77 8.64 -4.76
N PRO A 23 -12.37 9.26 -3.72
CA PRO A 23 -12.45 10.72 -3.43
C PRO A 23 -11.32 11.25 -2.52
N GLU A 24 -10.28 10.48 -2.27
CA GLU A 24 -9.27 10.73 -1.22
C GLU A 24 -8.53 12.06 -1.43
N GLU A 25 -8.13 12.40 -2.65
CA GLU A 25 -7.43 13.67 -2.93
C GLU A 25 -8.28 14.89 -2.57
N ILE A 26 -9.58 14.82 -2.88
CA ILE A 26 -10.53 15.89 -2.53
C ILE A 26 -10.71 15.96 -1.01
N ASN A 27 -10.91 14.81 -0.36
CA ASN A 27 -11.10 14.73 1.08
C ASN A 27 -9.90 15.31 1.84
N ARG A 28 -8.68 14.99 1.42
CA ARG A 28 -7.44 15.54 2.01
C ARG A 28 -7.40 17.06 1.93
N ARG A 29 -7.75 17.63 0.78
CA ARG A 29 -7.78 19.09 0.59
C ARG A 29 -8.84 19.76 1.46
N LEU A 30 -10.06 19.21 1.52
CA LEU A 30 -11.12 19.72 2.37
C LEU A 30 -10.76 19.64 3.86
N THR A 31 -10.14 18.54 4.29
CA THR A 31 -9.67 18.39 5.66
C THR A 31 -8.62 19.44 6.01
N SER A 32 -7.70 19.75 5.09
CA SER A 32 -6.69 20.79 5.32
C SER A 32 -7.31 22.19 5.54
N VAL A 33 -8.44 22.48 4.91
CA VAL A 33 -9.17 23.77 5.13
C VAL A 33 -9.81 23.84 6.52
N ILE A 34 -10.23 22.69 7.07
CA ILE A 34 -10.93 22.61 8.36
C ILE A 34 -9.95 22.53 9.53
N ALA A 35 -8.80 21.93 9.33
CA ALA A 35 -7.82 21.66 10.38
C ALA A 35 -7.14 22.93 10.92
N HIS A 36 -6.85 22.94 12.22
CA HIS A 36 -6.09 23.99 12.89
C HIS A 36 -4.59 23.66 12.94
N LEU A 37 -4.25 22.36 13.07
CA LEU A 37 -2.89 21.86 13.08
C LEU A 37 -2.73 20.75 12.05
N HIS A 38 -1.57 20.70 11.42
CA HIS A 38 -1.25 19.74 10.36
C HIS A 38 0.00 18.95 10.73
N PHE A 39 -0.15 17.64 10.91
CA PHE A 39 0.95 16.72 11.19
C PHE A 39 1.33 16.04 9.87
N ALA A 40 2.35 16.60 9.22
CA ALA A 40 2.82 16.13 7.91
C ALA A 40 3.76 14.93 8.08
N PRO A 41 3.62 13.86 7.27
CA PRO A 41 4.51 12.70 7.36
C PRO A 41 5.91 12.98 6.82
N THR A 42 6.05 13.94 5.88
CA THR A 42 7.31 14.24 5.18
C THR A 42 7.47 15.73 4.94
N ASP A 43 8.69 16.17 4.60
CA ASP A 43 8.96 17.56 4.17
C ASP A 43 8.25 17.89 2.84
N GLU A 44 8.05 16.91 1.97
CA GLU A 44 7.27 17.11 0.74
C GLU A 44 5.79 17.38 1.05
N ALA A 45 5.22 16.62 2.00
CA ALA A 45 3.86 16.87 2.49
C ALA A 45 3.72 18.25 3.15
N LYS A 46 4.70 18.68 3.94
CA LYS A 46 4.79 20.07 4.47
C LYS A 46 4.80 21.07 3.33
N THR A 47 5.64 20.86 2.33
CA THR A 47 5.74 21.76 1.16
C THR A 47 4.42 21.89 0.41
N ASN A 48 3.66 20.80 0.27
CA ASN A 48 2.34 20.85 -0.34
C ASN A 48 1.38 21.74 0.45
N LEU A 49 1.38 21.66 1.78
CA LEU A 49 0.56 22.51 2.64
C LEU A 49 0.93 23.99 2.56
N LEU A 50 2.24 24.30 2.57
CA LEU A 50 2.75 25.66 2.38
C LEU A 50 2.29 26.24 1.03
N ASN A 51 2.39 25.46 -0.04
CA ASN A 51 1.94 25.88 -1.38
C ASN A 51 0.42 26.09 -1.48
N GLU A 52 -0.37 25.51 -0.56
CA GLU A 52 -1.81 25.72 -0.42
C GLU A 52 -2.15 26.88 0.53
N GLY A 53 -1.15 27.61 1.04
CA GLY A 53 -1.31 28.81 1.87
C GLY A 53 -1.50 28.51 3.37
N ILE A 54 -1.23 27.29 3.83
CA ILE A 54 -1.21 26.99 5.26
C ILE A 54 0.05 27.59 5.88
N SER A 55 -0.11 28.29 7.01
CA SER A 55 1.00 28.93 7.72
C SER A 55 1.96 27.91 8.32
N GLU A 56 3.27 28.16 8.25
CA GLU A 56 4.30 27.23 8.68
C GLU A 56 4.21 26.85 10.15
N ASP A 57 3.81 27.80 11.00
CA ASP A 57 3.63 27.59 12.45
C ASP A 57 2.50 26.62 12.80
N LEU A 58 1.62 26.31 11.84
CA LEU A 58 0.53 25.32 11.99
C LEU A 58 0.91 23.93 11.43
N ILE A 59 2.13 23.77 10.92
CA ILE A 59 2.57 22.52 10.29
C ILE A 59 3.72 21.90 11.10
N CYS A 60 3.53 20.68 11.57
CA CYS A 60 4.56 19.88 12.22
C CYS A 60 4.92 18.69 11.33
N VAL A 61 6.21 18.51 11.00
CA VAL A 61 6.68 17.27 10.35
C VAL A 61 6.93 16.24 11.44
N THR A 62 6.13 15.16 11.47
CA THR A 62 6.11 14.17 12.55
C THR A 62 6.48 12.77 12.11
N GLY A 63 6.67 12.53 10.82
CA GLY A 63 6.64 11.17 10.29
C GLY A 63 5.19 10.63 10.21
N ASN A 64 5.07 9.34 9.96
CA ASN A 64 3.76 8.68 9.89
C ASN A 64 3.65 7.67 11.04
N THR A 65 2.65 7.81 11.90
CA THR A 65 2.40 6.94 13.07
C THR A 65 2.20 5.47 12.70
N VAL A 66 1.80 5.18 11.46
CA VAL A 66 1.70 3.79 10.97
C VAL A 66 3.06 3.08 10.98
N ILE A 67 4.15 3.82 10.78
CA ILE A 67 5.50 3.21 10.76
C ILE A 67 5.93 2.80 12.17
N ASP A 68 5.60 3.57 13.21
CA ASP A 68 5.88 3.20 14.60
C ASP A 68 5.13 1.90 14.95
N ALA A 69 3.83 1.83 14.63
CA ALA A 69 3.01 0.64 14.85
C ALA A 69 3.53 -0.58 14.06
N LEU A 70 3.93 -0.36 12.81
CA LEU A 70 4.53 -1.40 11.95
C LEU A 70 5.78 -2.00 12.58
N LEU A 71 6.70 -1.16 13.01
CA LEU A 71 8.00 -1.60 13.57
C LEU A 71 7.81 -2.30 14.91
N GLU A 72 6.88 -1.83 15.76
CA GLU A 72 6.52 -2.49 17.01
C GLU A 72 6.00 -3.93 16.76
N VAL A 73 5.06 -4.09 15.83
CA VAL A 73 4.51 -5.40 15.46
C VAL A 73 5.58 -6.28 14.81
N ALA A 74 6.36 -5.73 13.89
CA ALA A 74 7.41 -6.49 13.19
C ALA A 74 8.54 -6.97 14.11
N ALA A 75 8.74 -6.34 15.26
CA ALA A 75 9.73 -6.76 16.25
C ALA A 75 9.29 -7.97 17.09
N GLN A 76 8.01 -8.31 17.08
CA GLN A 76 7.46 -9.42 17.84
C GLN A 76 7.79 -10.77 17.17
N ASP A 77 7.92 -11.83 17.98
CA ASP A 77 7.94 -13.19 17.47
C ASP A 77 6.55 -13.59 16.98
N PHE A 78 6.49 -14.23 15.81
CA PHE A 78 5.21 -14.56 15.21
C PHE A 78 5.23 -15.91 14.47
N THR A 79 4.17 -16.68 14.64
CA THR A 79 3.88 -17.89 13.88
C THR A 79 2.50 -17.80 13.29
N PHE A 80 2.35 -18.11 12.01
CA PHE A 80 1.04 -18.07 11.36
C PHE A 80 0.16 -19.23 11.81
N ASP A 81 -1.13 -18.99 12.00
CA ASP A 81 -2.13 -20.06 12.21
C ASP A 81 -2.34 -20.92 10.95
N ASN A 82 -1.77 -20.51 9.84
CA ASN A 82 -1.87 -21.18 8.55
C ASN A 82 -0.55 -21.88 8.21
N ASP A 83 -0.56 -23.22 8.24
CA ASP A 83 0.59 -24.07 7.94
C ASP A 83 1.17 -23.83 6.54
N LEU A 84 0.34 -23.48 5.56
CA LEU A 84 0.84 -23.14 4.21
C LEU A 84 1.80 -21.96 4.25
N LEU A 85 1.48 -20.92 5.04
CA LEU A 85 2.33 -19.75 5.19
C LEU A 85 3.62 -20.07 5.97
N ASN A 86 3.52 -20.91 7.03
CA ASN A 86 4.67 -21.32 7.79
C ASN A 86 5.67 -22.14 6.95
N ASN A 87 5.17 -22.96 6.04
CA ASN A 87 5.93 -23.89 5.24
C ASN A 87 6.47 -23.32 3.91
N ILE A 88 6.23 -22.06 3.58
CA ILE A 88 6.81 -21.42 2.39
C ILE A 88 8.34 -21.48 2.49
N LYS A 89 8.98 -22.10 1.52
CA LYS A 89 10.44 -22.17 1.40
C LYS A 89 10.92 -21.25 0.28
N GLY A 90 12.09 -20.63 0.47
CA GLY A 90 12.69 -19.79 -0.56
C GLY A 90 12.05 -18.41 -0.67
N ARG A 91 12.09 -17.84 -1.87
CA ARG A 91 11.61 -16.48 -2.15
C ARG A 91 10.09 -16.44 -2.24
N MET A 92 9.50 -15.42 -1.62
CA MET A 92 8.07 -15.18 -1.65
C MET A 92 7.80 -13.78 -2.21
N ILE A 93 6.86 -13.68 -3.13
CA ILE A 93 6.32 -12.40 -3.62
C ILE A 93 4.94 -12.20 -2.98
N LEU A 94 4.77 -11.10 -2.26
CA LEU A 94 3.49 -10.71 -1.71
C LEU A 94 2.74 -9.82 -2.70
N ILE A 95 1.47 -10.11 -2.94
CA ILE A 95 0.62 -9.35 -3.86
C ILE A 95 -0.55 -8.74 -3.10
N THR A 96 -0.79 -7.45 -3.28
CA THR A 96 -2.01 -6.78 -2.82
C THR A 96 -2.51 -5.86 -3.92
N ALA A 97 -3.57 -6.27 -4.62
CA ALA A 97 -4.19 -5.50 -5.68
C ALA A 97 -5.71 -5.57 -5.57
N HIS A 98 -6.36 -4.42 -5.39
CA HIS A 98 -7.81 -4.35 -5.16
C HIS A 98 -8.40 -2.96 -5.40
N ARG A 99 -7.64 -2.01 -5.92
CA ARG A 99 -8.08 -0.63 -6.14
C ARG A 99 -9.18 -0.55 -7.20
N ARG A 100 -10.21 0.25 -6.92
CA ARG A 100 -11.37 0.45 -7.82
C ARG A 100 -10.97 1.06 -9.15
N GLU A 101 -9.96 1.93 -9.14
CA GLU A 101 -9.43 2.58 -10.34
C GLU A 101 -8.82 1.59 -11.35
N SER A 102 -8.40 0.41 -10.87
CA SER A 102 -7.84 -0.64 -11.72
C SER A 102 -8.87 -1.65 -12.22
N PHE A 103 -10.13 -1.60 -11.77
CA PHE A 103 -11.13 -2.59 -12.17
C PHE A 103 -11.37 -2.63 -13.69
N GLY A 104 -11.71 -3.81 -14.19
CA GLY A 104 -11.88 -4.09 -15.62
C GLY A 104 -10.58 -4.56 -16.27
N LYS A 105 -10.28 -4.04 -17.46
CA LYS A 105 -9.13 -4.47 -18.25
C LYS A 105 -7.78 -4.31 -17.53
N PRO A 106 -7.46 -3.18 -16.86
CA PRO A 106 -6.20 -3.03 -16.13
C PRO A 106 -5.99 -4.12 -15.08
N PHE A 107 -7.03 -4.50 -14.35
CA PHE A 107 -6.94 -5.55 -13.32
C PHE A 107 -6.70 -6.94 -13.93
N ILE A 108 -7.31 -7.21 -15.08
CA ILE A 108 -7.06 -8.43 -15.86
C ILE A 108 -5.60 -8.46 -16.35
N ASP A 109 -5.07 -7.33 -16.79
CA ASP A 109 -3.68 -7.22 -17.27
C ASP A 109 -2.69 -7.45 -16.10
N ILE A 110 -2.96 -6.93 -14.89
CA ILE A 110 -2.21 -7.28 -13.67
C ILE A 110 -2.23 -8.79 -13.40
N CYS A 111 -3.40 -9.43 -13.44
CA CYS A 111 -3.51 -10.87 -13.23
C CYS A 111 -2.75 -11.69 -14.30
N ASN A 112 -2.77 -11.25 -15.57
CA ASN A 112 -1.99 -11.88 -16.64
C ASN A 112 -0.48 -11.74 -16.42
N ALA A 113 -0.02 -10.59 -15.92
CA ALA A 113 1.38 -10.38 -15.57
C ALA A 113 1.80 -11.31 -14.44
N ILE A 114 0.99 -11.42 -13.36
CA ILE A 114 1.22 -12.35 -12.25
C ILE A 114 1.30 -13.80 -12.77
N LEU A 115 0.34 -14.23 -13.59
CA LEU A 115 0.30 -15.56 -14.20
C LEU A 115 1.57 -15.85 -15.01
N THR A 116 2.01 -14.87 -15.79
CA THR A 116 3.22 -14.98 -16.61
C THR A 116 4.46 -15.13 -15.74
N LEU A 117 4.57 -14.31 -14.69
CA LEU A 117 5.68 -14.39 -13.74
C LEU A 117 5.69 -15.72 -12.97
N ALA A 118 4.54 -16.18 -12.50
CA ALA A 118 4.43 -17.45 -11.79
C ALA A 118 4.89 -18.64 -12.67
N LYS A 119 4.49 -18.66 -13.94
CA LYS A 119 4.95 -19.67 -14.88
C LYS A 119 6.45 -19.59 -15.18
N LYS A 120 6.99 -18.37 -15.25
CA LYS A 120 8.42 -18.14 -15.53
C LYS A 120 9.32 -18.49 -14.37
N TYR A 121 8.83 -18.36 -13.13
CA TYR A 121 9.58 -18.56 -11.89
C TYR A 121 8.86 -19.59 -10.98
N PRO A 122 8.88 -20.88 -11.33
CA PRO A 122 8.12 -21.92 -10.60
C PRO A 122 8.61 -22.17 -9.17
N ASP A 123 9.83 -21.80 -8.86
CA ASP A 123 10.49 -21.89 -7.54
C ASP A 123 10.19 -20.70 -6.62
N ILE A 124 9.49 -19.68 -7.12
CA ILE A 124 9.03 -18.55 -6.31
C ILE A 124 7.58 -18.76 -5.92
N THR A 125 7.26 -18.58 -4.64
CA THR A 125 5.88 -18.61 -4.15
C THR A 125 5.27 -17.21 -4.24
N PHE A 126 4.11 -17.09 -4.86
CA PHE A 126 3.30 -15.89 -4.90
C PHE A 126 2.19 -16.01 -3.88
N VAL A 127 2.10 -15.10 -2.93
CA VAL A 127 1.03 -15.08 -1.92
C VAL A 127 0.15 -13.87 -2.16
N TYR A 128 -1.13 -14.12 -2.32
CA TYR A 128 -2.12 -13.08 -2.58
C TYR A 128 -3.29 -13.16 -1.61
N PRO A 129 -3.31 -12.35 -0.54
CA PRO A 129 -4.49 -12.12 0.27
C PRO A 129 -5.57 -11.44 -0.57
N VAL A 130 -6.60 -12.21 -0.95
CA VAL A 130 -7.60 -11.77 -1.95
C VAL A 130 -8.69 -10.96 -1.27
N HIS A 131 -8.77 -9.68 -1.62
CA HIS A 131 -9.81 -8.79 -1.09
C HIS A 131 -11.21 -9.32 -1.37
N PRO A 132 -12.18 -9.26 -0.39
CA PRO A 132 -13.49 -9.88 -0.49
C PRO A 132 -14.42 -9.26 -1.54
N ASN A 133 -14.05 -8.13 -2.14
CA ASN A 133 -14.84 -7.49 -3.19
C ASN A 133 -15.06 -8.44 -4.37
N PRO A 134 -16.34 -8.67 -4.81
CA PRO A 134 -16.63 -9.53 -5.97
C PRO A 134 -15.89 -9.15 -7.25
N ASN A 135 -15.64 -7.85 -7.50
CA ASN A 135 -14.87 -7.41 -8.65
C ASN A 135 -13.41 -7.89 -8.63
N VAL A 136 -12.88 -8.21 -7.47
CA VAL A 136 -11.54 -8.80 -7.30
C VAL A 136 -11.64 -10.33 -7.40
N ARG A 137 -12.49 -10.95 -6.56
CA ARG A 137 -12.61 -12.43 -6.48
C ARG A 137 -13.00 -13.07 -7.81
N ASN A 138 -13.96 -12.48 -8.52
CA ASN A 138 -14.44 -13.00 -9.81
C ASN A 138 -13.38 -12.98 -10.93
N VAL A 139 -12.30 -12.23 -10.76
CA VAL A 139 -11.17 -12.21 -11.70
C VAL A 139 -10.03 -13.09 -11.19
N VAL A 140 -9.63 -12.92 -9.93
CA VAL A 140 -8.45 -13.56 -9.34
C VAL A 140 -8.58 -15.07 -9.28
N TYR A 141 -9.69 -15.60 -8.73
CA TYR A 141 -9.85 -17.05 -8.55
C TYR A 141 -9.87 -17.81 -9.87
N PRO A 142 -10.64 -17.42 -10.91
CA PRO A 142 -10.61 -18.12 -12.20
C PRO A 142 -9.25 -18.07 -12.90
N MET A 143 -8.51 -16.94 -12.79
CA MET A 143 -7.25 -16.76 -13.51
C MET A 143 -6.04 -17.38 -12.78
N LEU A 144 -6.01 -17.33 -11.46
CA LEU A 144 -4.81 -17.64 -10.68
C LEU A 144 -4.98 -18.87 -9.76
N GLY A 145 -6.22 -19.30 -9.48
CA GLY A 145 -6.51 -20.30 -8.47
C GLY A 145 -5.97 -21.72 -8.74
N ASN A 146 -5.64 -22.03 -9.99
CA ASN A 146 -5.14 -23.36 -10.39
C ASN A 146 -3.61 -23.38 -10.64
N ILE A 147 -2.87 -22.36 -10.19
CA ILE A 147 -1.43 -22.24 -10.38
C ILE A 147 -0.71 -22.70 -9.12
N SER A 148 0.10 -23.73 -9.21
CA SER A 148 0.65 -24.44 -8.05
C SER A 148 1.53 -23.60 -7.13
N ASN A 149 2.19 -22.58 -7.64
CA ASN A 149 3.04 -21.67 -6.86
C ASN A 149 2.37 -20.32 -6.55
N ILE A 150 1.04 -20.21 -6.76
CA ILE A 150 0.24 -19.06 -6.31
C ILE A 150 -0.67 -19.51 -5.16
N LEU A 151 -0.49 -18.92 -3.99
CA LEU A 151 -1.33 -19.12 -2.83
C LEU A 151 -2.33 -17.97 -2.71
N LEU A 152 -3.59 -18.24 -3.06
CA LEU A 152 -4.70 -17.34 -2.81
C LEU A 152 -5.23 -17.61 -1.41
N ILE A 153 -5.18 -16.60 -0.54
CA ILE A 153 -5.61 -16.70 0.85
C ILE A 153 -6.68 -15.64 1.16
N GLU A 154 -7.42 -15.84 2.23
CA GLU A 154 -8.29 -14.81 2.76
C GLU A 154 -7.47 -13.61 3.29
N PRO A 155 -8.06 -12.41 3.35
CA PRO A 155 -7.41 -11.25 3.96
C PRO A 155 -6.93 -11.57 5.38
N LEU A 156 -5.76 -11.05 5.71
CA LEU A 156 -5.15 -11.23 7.02
C LEU A 156 -5.44 -10.02 7.91
N GLU A 157 -5.50 -10.26 9.20
CA GLU A 157 -5.42 -9.21 10.22
C GLU A 157 -4.06 -8.50 10.17
N TYR A 158 -3.93 -7.36 10.85
CA TYR A 158 -2.76 -6.50 10.72
C TYR A 158 -1.44 -7.20 11.10
N ALA A 159 -1.37 -7.83 12.26
CA ALA A 159 -0.12 -8.46 12.72
C ALA A 159 0.35 -9.60 11.80
N PRO A 160 -0.50 -10.59 11.40
CA PRO A 160 -0.12 -11.58 10.40
C PRO A 160 0.32 -10.95 9.07
N PHE A 161 -0.35 -9.87 8.64
CA PHE A 161 0.00 -9.21 7.39
C PHE A 161 1.37 -8.52 7.45
N VAL A 162 1.69 -7.84 8.56
CA VAL A 162 3.02 -7.26 8.81
C VAL A 162 4.12 -8.30 8.74
N HIS A 163 3.92 -9.47 9.38
CA HIS A 163 4.90 -10.56 9.35
C HIS A 163 5.03 -11.20 7.95
N LEU A 164 3.93 -11.23 7.19
CA LEU A 164 3.97 -11.67 5.79
C LEU A 164 4.73 -10.67 4.91
N MET A 165 4.53 -9.35 5.11
CA MET A 165 5.34 -8.30 4.46
C MET A 165 6.82 -8.45 4.81
N LYS A 166 7.17 -8.55 6.10
CA LYS A 166 8.55 -8.71 6.57
C LYS A 166 9.28 -9.90 5.92
N ARG A 167 8.55 -10.97 5.61
CA ARG A 167 9.07 -12.18 4.95
C ARG A 167 9.16 -12.05 3.44
N ALA A 168 8.48 -11.11 2.82
CA ALA A 168 8.44 -10.98 1.36
C ALA A 168 9.81 -10.61 0.79
N TYR A 169 10.18 -11.25 -0.33
CA TYR A 169 11.34 -10.87 -1.13
C TYR A 169 11.08 -9.60 -1.95
N ILE A 170 9.86 -9.46 -2.45
CA ILE A 170 9.36 -8.29 -3.19
C ILE A 170 7.85 -8.16 -2.95
N ILE A 171 7.33 -6.94 -2.98
CA ILE A 171 5.90 -6.69 -2.82
C ILE A 171 5.35 -6.02 -4.08
N LEU A 172 4.27 -6.60 -4.63
CA LEU A 172 3.47 -6.02 -5.70
C LEU A 172 2.21 -5.42 -5.08
N THR A 173 2.02 -4.11 -5.19
CA THR A 173 0.89 -3.46 -4.51
C THR A 173 0.29 -2.29 -5.29
N ASP A 174 -1.02 -2.11 -5.15
CA ASP A 174 -1.73 -0.89 -5.52
C ASP A 174 -2.11 -0.03 -4.29
N SER A 175 -1.81 -0.51 -3.08
CA SER A 175 -2.12 0.18 -1.81
C SER A 175 -1.19 1.36 -1.54
N GLY A 176 -1.76 2.50 -1.14
CA GLY A 176 -0.99 3.68 -0.73
C GLY A 176 -0.18 3.44 0.55
N GLY A 177 -0.77 2.83 1.59
CA GLY A 177 -0.08 2.59 2.87
C GLY A 177 1.12 1.67 2.72
N ILE A 178 1.00 0.58 1.97
CA ILE A 178 2.08 -0.38 1.76
C ILE A 178 3.30 0.24 1.06
N GLN A 179 3.11 1.33 0.30
CA GLN A 179 4.22 2.08 -0.31
C GLN A 179 5.12 2.77 0.72
N GLU A 180 4.63 3.01 1.94
CA GLU A 180 5.43 3.52 3.06
C GLU A 180 5.87 2.39 3.99
N GLU A 181 4.97 1.46 4.29
CA GLU A 181 5.19 0.38 5.24
C GLU A 181 6.25 -0.62 4.74
N ALA A 182 6.16 -1.07 3.50
CA ALA A 182 7.06 -2.08 2.97
C ALA A 182 8.53 -1.61 2.89
N PRO A 183 8.85 -0.39 2.40
CA PRO A 183 10.22 0.13 2.47
C PRO A 183 10.76 0.25 3.90
N SER A 184 9.90 0.54 4.87
CA SER A 184 10.29 0.61 6.29
C SER A 184 10.69 -0.76 6.88
N LEU A 185 10.27 -1.85 6.21
CA LEU A 185 10.72 -3.23 6.48
C LEU A 185 11.87 -3.69 5.56
N ASN A 186 12.47 -2.76 4.78
CA ASN A 186 13.50 -3.04 3.76
C ASN A 186 13.00 -3.93 2.60
N ASN A 187 11.71 -3.94 2.31
CA ASN A 187 11.16 -4.67 1.19
C ASN A 187 11.08 -3.81 -0.07
N PRO A 188 11.64 -4.24 -1.22
CA PRO A 188 11.42 -3.59 -2.51
C PRO A 188 9.94 -3.66 -2.92
N VAL A 189 9.43 -2.55 -3.50
CA VAL A 189 8.02 -2.43 -3.87
C VAL A 189 7.86 -2.13 -5.35
N LEU A 190 7.01 -2.89 -6.02
CA LEU A 190 6.50 -2.56 -7.36
C LEU A 190 5.06 -2.07 -7.22
N ILE A 191 4.84 -0.83 -7.61
CA ILE A 191 3.56 -0.14 -7.46
C ILE A 191 2.75 -0.33 -8.74
N LEU A 192 1.63 -1.04 -8.64
CA LEU A 192 0.70 -1.37 -9.73
C LEU A 192 -0.25 -0.19 -9.98
N ARG A 193 0.31 0.97 -10.28
CA ARG A 193 -0.43 2.23 -10.50
C ARG A 193 0.34 3.13 -11.47
N GLU A 194 -0.38 4.04 -12.13
CA GLU A 194 0.22 5.08 -12.98
C GLU A 194 0.72 6.28 -12.18
N ILE A 195 0.07 6.59 -11.06
CA ILE A 195 0.36 7.77 -10.22
C ILE A 195 0.38 7.35 -8.75
N THR A 196 1.27 7.97 -7.98
CA THR A 196 1.30 7.85 -6.52
C THR A 196 1.28 9.22 -5.85
N GLU A 197 0.62 9.29 -4.70
CA GLU A 197 0.67 10.42 -3.77
C GLU A 197 1.84 10.34 -2.78
N ARG A 198 2.68 9.30 -2.90
CA ARG A 198 3.85 9.01 -2.04
C ARG A 198 5.11 8.84 -2.90
N PRO A 199 5.64 9.95 -3.45
CA PRO A 199 6.78 9.88 -4.36
C PRO A 199 8.12 9.58 -3.66
N GLU A 200 8.19 9.70 -2.33
CA GLU A 200 9.42 9.59 -1.55
C GLU A 200 10.08 8.22 -1.73
N ALA A 201 9.31 7.13 -1.62
CA ALA A 201 9.83 5.77 -1.80
C ALA A 201 10.34 5.53 -3.24
N VAL A 202 9.69 6.14 -4.22
CA VAL A 202 10.13 6.07 -5.63
C VAL A 202 11.42 6.87 -5.83
N LYS A 203 11.50 8.09 -5.27
CA LYS A 203 12.71 8.92 -5.32
C LYS A 203 13.89 8.27 -4.61
N ALA A 204 13.65 7.59 -3.49
CA ALA A 204 14.65 6.84 -2.74
C ALA A 204 15.09 5.53 -3.42
N GLY A 205 14.40 5.08 -4.47
CA GLY A 205 14.70 3.85 -5.20
C GLY A 205 14.23 2.56 -4.52
N SER A 206 13.51 2.64 -3.41
CA SER A 206 12.92 1.49 -2.71
C SER A 206 11.59 1.04 -3.31
N ALA A 207 10.95 1.88 -4.10
CA ALA A 207 9.73 1.57 -4.83
C ALA A 207 9.83 1.98 -6.31
N LYS A 208 9.05 1.31 -7.18
CA LYS A 208 8.97 1.63 -8.61
C LYS A 208 7.53 1.55 -9.09
N LEU A 209 7.07 2.60 -9.78
CA LEU A 209 5.82 2.57 -10.55
C LEU A 209 5.99 1.67 -11.77
N VAL A 210 5.10 0.71 -11.96
CA VAL A 210 5.15 -0.24 -13.09
C VAL A 210 3.89 -0.21 -13.96
N GLY A 211 2.89 0.63 -13.56
CA GLY A 211 1.62 0.72 -14.26
C GLY A 211 0.68 -0.46 -13.95
N THR A 212 -0.34 -0.61 -14.78
CA THR A 212 -1.38 -1.64 -14.67
C THR A 212 -1.52 -2.43 -15.94
#